data_d2f52e2ea044ee7865c586c1315db00e
#
_entry.id   d2f52e2ea044ee7865c586c1315db00e
#
_cell.length_a   1.000
_cell.length_b   1.000
_cell.length_c   1.000
_cell.angle_alpha   90.00
_cell.angle_beta   90.00
_cell.angle_gamma   90.00
#
_symmetry.space_group_name_H-M   'P 1'
#
loop_
_entity.id
_entity.type
_entity.pdbx_description
1 polymer ?
#
loop_
_entity_poly.entity_id
_entity_poly.type
_entity_poly.pdbx_seq_one_letter_code
_entity_poly.pdbx_strand_id
1 'polypeptide(L)'
;MTFSITRCKARVLPEKDGKQNVVSEIVVGMTGVDEVLGLSGYRDTLVKLPAVDPNNFTPFEDIDEAWVKPICEKVAKDNNWEQSIINEIAAAKDRPIEKPFSFQQKQPEPTE
;
A
#
# COMPACT_ATOMS: atom_id res chain seq x y z
N MET A 1 -1.64 -14.53 9.41
CA MET A 1 -1.27 -13.52 8.40
C MET A 1 -1.82 -12.16 8.79
N THR A 2 -1.04 -11.13 8.64
CA THR A 2 -1.42 -9.77 9.01
C THR A 2 -1.52 -8.88 7.79
N PHE A 3 -2.63 -8.18 7.65
CA PHE A 3 -2.84 -7.21 6.56
C PHE A 3 -2.90 -5.80 7.14
N SER A 4 -2.28 -4.87 6.44
CA SER A 4 -2.29 -3.46 6.85
C SER A 4 -2.22 -2.54 5.65
N ILE A 5 -2.82 -1.38 5.78
CA ILE A 5 -2.66 -0.31 4.80
C ILE A 5 -1.31 0.34 5.08
N THR A 6 -0.37 0.15 4.17
CA THR A 6 1.00 0.63 4.33
C THR A 6 1.31 1.83 3.46
N ARG A 7 0.40 2.17 2.55
CA ARG A 7 0.54 3.36 1.72
C ARG A 7 -0.82 4.03 1.58
N CYS A 8 -0.86 5.31 1.89
CA CYS A 8 -2.04 6.13 1.67
C CYS A 8 -1.57 7.56 1.47
N LYS A 9 -1.62 8.03 0.22
CA LYS A 9 -1.15 9.35 -0.14
C LYS A 9 -2.19 10.05 -0.99
N ALA A 10 -2.41 11.33 -0.73
CA ALA A 10 -3.28 12.15 -1.53
C ALA A 10 -2.49 12.79 -2.67
N ARG A 11 -3.11 12.88 -3.83
CA ARG A 11 -2.64 13.70 -4.94
C ARG A 11 -3.50 14.96 -4.94
N VAL A 12 -2.87 16.07 -4.69
CA VAL A 12 -3.54 17.33 -4.40
C VAL A 12 -3.31 18.31 -5.54
N LEU A 13 -4.39 18.91 -6.01
CA LEU A 13 -4.32 20.05 -6.94
C LEU A 13 -4.26 21.32 -6.09
N PRO A 14 -3.25 22.18 -6.30
CA PRO A 14 -3.16 23.43 -5.52
C PRO A 14 -4.40 24.29 -5.65
N GLU A 15 -5.02 24.30 -6.84
CA GLU A 15 -6.25 25.02 -7.08
C GLU A 15 -7.07 24.33 -8.16
N LYS A 16 -8.38 24.25 -7.96
CA LYS A 16 -9.32 23.80 -8.95
C LYS A 16 -10.69 24.43 -8.68
N ASP A 17 -11.27 25.05 -9.69
CA ASP A 17 -12.60 25.67 -9.62
C ASP A 17 -12.76 26.62 -8.43
N GLY A 18 -11.72 27.42 -8.16
CA GLY A 18 -11.71 28.39 -7.07
C GLY A 18 -11.44 27.78 -5.70
N LYS A 19 -11.21 26.48 -5.60
CA LYS A 19 -10.89 25.80 -4.35
C LYS A 19 -9.40 25.49 -4.30
N GLN A 20 -8.81 25.59 -3.11
CA GLN A 20 -7.39 25.30 -2.88
C GLN A 20 -7.22 23.94 -2.23
N ASN A 21 -6.09 23.31 -2.53
CA ASN A 21 -5.70 22.01 -1.95
C ASN A 21 -6.76 20.94 -2.14
N VAL A 22 -7.19 20.79 -3.39
CA VAL A 22 -8.22 19.83 -3.77
C VAL A 22 -7.60 18.45 -3.95
N VAL A 23 -8.04 17.48 -3.15
CA VAL A 23 -7.63 16.09 -3.31
C VAL A 23 -8.35 15.52 -4.53
N SER A 24 -7.58 15.18 -5.54
CA SER A 24 -8.11 14.63 -6.80
C SER A 24 -8.09 13.13 -6.83
N GLU A 25 -7.06 12.54 -6.22
CA GLU A 25 -6.82 11.11 -6.25
C GLU A 25 -6.16 10.68 -4.94
N ILE A 26 -6.34 9.41 -4.59
CA ILE A 26 -5.69 8.82 -3.42
C ILE A 26 -5.00 7.54 -3.86
N VAL A 27 -3.73 7.41 -3.50
CA VAL A 27 -2.98 6.17 -3.70
C VAL A 27 -3.12 5.34 -2.44
N VAL A 28 -3.63 4.13 -2.58
CA VAL A 28 -3.85 3.21 -1.47
C VAL A 28 -3.06 1.94 -1.73
N GLY A 29 -2.30 1.50 -0.74
CA GLY A 29 -1.54 0.26 -0.82
C GLY A 29 -1.70 -0.59 0.43
N MET A 30 -1.82 -1.90 0.24
CA MET A 30 -1.94 -2.87 1.31
C MET A 30 -0.80 -3.87 1.26
N THR A 31 -0.24 -4.18 2.42
CA THR A 31 0.75 -5.24 2.59
C THR A 31 0.15 -6.36 3.44
N GLY A 32 0.34 -7.58 2.99
CA GLY A 32 0.04 -8.77 3.79
C GLY A 32 1.34 -9.49 4.12
N VAL A 33 1.49 -9.94 5.35
CA VAL A 33 2.69 -10.61 5.83
C VAL A 33 2.30 -11.93 6.48
N ASP A 34 2.97 -12.99 6.07
CA ASP A 34 2.94 -14.26 6.78
C ASP A 34 4.18 -14.33 7.67
N GLU A 35 3.97 -14.11 8.97
CA GLU A 35 5.07 -14.02 9.93
C GLU A 35 5.79 -15.34 10.11
N VAL A 36 5.09 -16.47 9.93
CA VAL A 36 5.67 -17.79 10.08
C VAL A 36 6.63 -18.11 8.94
N LEU A 37 6.23 -17.79 7.71
CA LEU A 37 7.02 -18.07 6.53
C LEU A 37 8.00 -16.95 6.17
N GLY A 38 7.80 -15.77 6.72
CA GLY A 38 8.60 -14.60 6.37
C GLY A 38 8.32 -14.10 4.95
N LEU A 39 7.14 -14.38 4.41
CA LEU A 39 6.75 -13.97 3.08
C LEU A 39 5.74 -12.83 3.13
N SER A 40 5.76 -11.99 2.13
CA SER A 40 4.83 -10.87 2.06
C SER A 40 4.35 -10.63 0.63
N GLY A 41 3.23 -9.95 0.51
CA GLY A 41 2.70 -9.50 -0.75
C GLY A 41 2.17 -8.08 -0.62
N TYR A 42 2.09 -7.39 -1.75
CA TYR A 42 1.69 -5.99 -1.78
C TYR A 42 0.75 -5.74 -2.95
N ARG A 43 -0.26 -4.91 -2.71
CA ARG A 43 -1.18 -4.44 -3.77
C ARG A 43 -1.42 -2.95 -3.58
N ASP A 44 -1.51 -2.23 -4.68
CA ASP A 44 -1.88 -0.83 -4.62
C ASP A 44 -2.75 -0.44 -5.82
N THR A 45 -3.40 0.70 -5.69
CA THR A 45 -4.16 1.30 -6.78
C THR A 45 -4.33 2.80 -6.55
N LEU A 46 -4.72 3.47 -7.61
CA LEU A 46 -5.04 4.88 -7.60
C LEU A 46 -6.57 5.02 -7.61
N VAL A 47 -7.10 5.70 -6.60
CA VAL A 47 -8.53 5.96 -6.48
C VAL A 47 -8.80 7.39 -6.94
N LYS A 48 -9.57 7.54 -8.01
CA LYS A 48 -10.01 8.86 -8.45
C LYS A 48 -11.23 9.27 -7.64
N LEU A 49 -11.18 10.47 -7.11
CA LEU A 49 -12.31 11.01 -6.37
C LEU A 49 -13.28 11.69 -7.33
N PRO A 50 -14.56 11.79 -6.94
CA PRO A 50 -15.53 12.53 -7.73
C PRO A 50 -15.13 13.98 -7.90
N ALA A 51 -15.72 14.66 -8.88
CA ALA A 51 -15.52 16.08 -9.07
C ALA A 51 -15.88 16.85 -7.79
N VAL A 52 -15.18 17.96 -7.58
CA VAL A 52 -15.40 18.79 -6.39
C VAL A 52 -16.85 19.28 -6.38
N ASP A 53 -17.53 18.99 -5.27
CA ASP A 53 -18.84 19.55 -4.97
C ASP A 53 -18.64 20.77 -4.07
N PRO A 54 -18.98 21.99 -4.51
CA PRO A 54 -18.78 23.17 -3.69
C PRO A 54 -19.51 23.13 -2.35
N ASN A 55 -20.57 22.32 -2.25
CA ASN A 55 -21.36 22.20 -1.04
C ASN A 55 -20.85 21.09 -0.13
N ASN A 56 -19.92 20.28 -0.59
CA ASN A 56 -19.42 19.13 0.16
C ASN A 56 -17.92 18.95 -0.06
N PHE A 57 -17.20 20.06 0.01
CA PHE A 57 -15.77 20.08 -0.23
C PHE A 57 -15.01 19.96 1.10
N THR A 58 -14.05 19.04 1.14
CA THR A 58 -13.14 18.89 2.27
C THR A 58 -11.71 19.14 1.76
N PRO A 59 -11.05 20.24 2.19
CA PRO A 59 -9.68 20.49 1.76
C PRO A 59 -8.73 19.46 2.39
N PHE A 60 -7.58 19.30 1.76
CA PHE A 60 -6.59 18.31 2.21
C PHE A 60 -6.24 18.46 3.69
N GLU A 61 -6.13 19.69 4.18
CA GLU A 61 -5.76 19.96 5.56
C GLU A 61 -6.77 19.42 6.59
N ASP A 62 -8.02 19.23 6.16
CA ASP A 62 -9.09 18.75 7.03
C ASP A 62 -9.36 17.25 6.88
N ILE A 63 -8.60 16.59 6.01
CA ILE A 63 -8.73 15.15 5.81
C ILE A 63 -7.85 14.43 6.82
N ASP A 64 -8.47 13.55 7.59
CA ASP A 64 -7.79 12.74 8.60
C ASP A 64 -7.93 11.25 8.28
N GLU A 65 -7.37 10.42 9.16
CA GLU A 65 -7.44 8.97 9.02
C GLU A 65 -8.89 8.48 8.97
N ALA A 66 -9.76 9.07 9.78
CA ALA A 66 -11.17 8.66 9.83
C ALA A 66 -11.89 8.93 8.51
N TRP A 67 -11.48 9.98 7.81
CA TRP A 67 -12.05 10.30 6.49
C TRP A 67 -11.60 9.32 5.42
N VAL A 68 -10.32 8.93 5.46
CA VAL A 68 -9.67 8.12 4.42
C VAL A 68 -9.91 6.62 4.64
N LYS A 69 -10.03 6.18 5.88
CA LYS A 69 -10.11 4.77 6.22
C LYS A 69 -11.20 3.99 5.48
N PRO A 70 -12.45 4.50 5.39
CA PRO A 70 -13.48 3.79 4.64
C PRO A 70 -13.15 3.61 3.17
N ILE A 71 -12.46 4.58 2.56
CA ILE A 71 -12.03 4.50 1.17
C ILE A 71 -11.01 3.38 1.01
N CYS A 72 -10.04 3.31 1.89
CA CYS A 72 -9.01 2.27 1.85
C CYS A 72 -9.62 0.88 2.03
N GLU A 73 -10.53 0.73 2.98
CA GLU A 73 -11.19 -0.55 3.24
C GLU A 73 -12.04 -0.99 2.05
N LYS A 74 -12.78 -0.07 1.46
CA LYS A 74 -13.62 -0.37 0.30
C LYS A 74 -12.78 -0.80 -0.91
N VAL A 75 -11.69 -0.11 -1.17
CA VAL A 75 -10.80 -0.42 -2.28
C VAL A 75 -10.17 -1.80 -2.10
N ALA A 76 -9.68 -2.10 -0.90
CA ALA A 76 -9.10 -3.40 -0.60
C ALA A 76 -10.12 -4.52 -0.79
N LYS A 77 -11.36 -4.30 -0.35
CA LYS A 77 -12.43 -5.28 -0.47
C LYS A 77 -12.89 -5.46 -1.92
N ASP A 78 -13.13 -4.36 -2.62
CA ASP A 78 -13.62 -4.40 -4.01
C ASP A 78 -12.61 -5.05 -4.95
N ASN A 79 -11.32 -4.91 -4.66
CA ASN A 79 -10.25 -5.51 -5.45
C ASN A 79 -9.80 -6.87 -4.90
N ASN A 80 -10.41 -7.33 -3.83
CA ASN A 80 -10.10 -8.63 -3.22
C ASN A 80 -8.61 -8.79 -2.90
N TRP A 81 -8.01 -7.75 -2.36
CA TRP A 81 -6.56 -7.71 -2.13
C TRP A 81 -6.08 -8.76 -1.14
N GLU A 82 -6.82 -8.97 -0.04
CA GLU A 82 -6.40 -9.96 0.95
C GLU A 82 -6.27 -11.34 0.32
N GLN A 83 -7.29 -11.78 -0.43
CA GLN A 83 -7.24 -13.09 -1.08
C GLN A 83 -6.16 -13.16 -2.15
N SER A 84 -5.98 -12.08 -2.91
CA SER A 84 -4.94 -12.00 -3.92
C SER A 84 -3.55 -12.13 -3.31
N ILE A 85 -3.31 -11.49 -2.17
CA ILE A 85 -2.04 -11.58 -1.44
C ILE A 85 -1.86 -12.99 -0.87
N ILE A 86 -2.90 -13.57 -0.28
CA ILE A 86 -2.87 -14.96 0.21
C ILE A 86 -2.46 -15.92 -0.90
N ASN A 87 -3.05 -15.77 -2.07
CA ASN A 87 -2.75 -16.63 -3.22
C ASN A 87 -1.29 -16.45 -3.68
N GLU A 88 -0.80 -15.22 -3.68
CA GLU A 88 0.59 -14.95 -4.04
C GLU A 88 1.56 -15.60 -3.07
N ILE A 89 1.31 -15.49 -1.78
CA ILE A 89 2.17 -16.08 -0.75
C ILE A 89 2.12 -17.60 -0.84
N ALA A 90 0.93 -18.18 -1.05
CA ALA A 90 0.78 -19.62 -1.21
C ALA A 90 1.57 -20.14 -2.42
N ALA A 91 1.57 -19.39 -3.52
CA ALA A 91 2.36 -19.75 -4.69
C ALA A 91 3.86 -19.59 -4.44
N ALA A 92 4.24 -18.55 -3.71
CA ALA A 92 5.64 -18.23 -3.45
C ALA A 92 6.32 -19.26 -2.55
N LYS A 93 5.59 -19.85 -1.62
CA LYS A 93 6.19 -20.84 -0.71
C LYS A 93 6.65 -22.11 -1.40
N ASP A 94 6.12 -22.39 -2.58
CA ASP A 94 6.48 -23.56 -3.38
C ASP A 94 7.54 -23.22 -4.44
N ARG A 95 8.04 -22.01 -4.46
CA ARG A 95 9.07 -21.57 -5.41
C ARG A 95 10.43 -21.53 -4.75
N PRO A 96 11.48 -21.91 -5.47
CA PRO A 96 12.83 -21.69 -4.95
C PRO A 96 13.09 -20.20 -4.73
N ILE A 97 13.74 -19.90 -3.64
CA ILE A 97 14.17 -18.54 -3.30
C ILE A 97 15.68 -18.48 -3.43
N GLU A 98 16.18 -17.49 -4.14
CA GLU A 98 17.62 -17.27 -4.22
C GLU A 98 18.11 -16.68 -2.92
N LYS A 99 19.13 -17.30 -2.36
CA LYS A 99 19.79 -16.82 -1.16
C LYS A 99 21.29 -16.80 -1.40
N PRO A 100 21.96 -15.71 -1.04
CA PRO A 100 23.42 -15.67 -1.19
C PRO A 100 24.06 -16.62 -0.20
N PHE A 101 25.15 -17.22 -0.63
CA PHE A 101 25.98 -17.96 0.29
C PHE A 101 26.68 -17.01 1.24
N SER A 102 26.83 -17.42 2.47
CA SER A 102 27.38 -16.57 3.51
C SER A 102 28.85 -16.20 3.28
N PHE A 103 29.59 -16.98 2.47
CA PHE A 103 30.97 -16.64 2.22
C PHE A 103 31.19 -15.33 1.47
N GLN A 104 30.19 -14.86 0.76
CA GLN A 104 30.23 -13.53 0.12
C GLN A 104 29.98 -12.39 1.08
N GLN A 105 29.34 -12.67 2.18
CA GLN A 105 29.03 -11.72 3.24
C GLN A 105 29.99 -11.86 4.42
N LYS A 106 30.76 -12.91 4.42
CA LYS A 106 31.70 -13.26 5.45
C LYS A 106 32.96 -12.45 5.28
N GLN A 107 33.46 -11.91 6.35
CA GLN A 107 34.75 -11.27 6.31
C GLN A 107 35.83 -12.27 5.97
N PRO A 108 36.86 -11.86 5.19
CA PRO A 108 37.95 -12.76 4.91
C PRO A 108 38.55 -13.29 6.20
N GLU A 109 38.74 -14.58 6.25
CA GLU A 109 39.40 -15.14 7.40
C GLU A 109 40.84 -14.64 7.46
N PRO A 110 41.36 -14.36 8.64
CA PRO A 110 42.75 -14.03 8.76
C PRO A 110 43.58 -15.17 8.18
N THR A 111 44.39 -14.82 7.22
CA THR A 111 45.26 -15.81 6.62
C THR A 111 46.44 -16.02 7.49
N GLU A 112 46.66 -17.22 7.91
CA GLU A 112 47.85 -17.54 8.69
C GLU A 112 49.10 -17.52 7.85
#